data_e6f73142eec942013f6588daf2b85b87
#
_entry.id   e6f73142eec942013f6588daf2b85b87
#
_cell.length_a   1.000
_cell.length_b   1.000
_cell.length_c   1.000
_cell.angle_alpha   90.00
_cell.angle_beta   90.00
_cell.angle_gamma   90.00
#
_symmetry.space_group_name_H-M   'P 1'
#
loop_
_entity.id
_entity.type
_entity.pdbx_description
1 polymer ?
#
loop_
_entity_poly.entity_id
_entity_poly.type
_entity_poly.pdbx_seq_one_letter_code
_entity_poly.pdbx_strand_id
1 'polypeptide(L)'
;MKIKPDYEMYDHVTEKFVNYMKKELEANYQKGDRTGPGGWLEVKDNKFWISELYYHVGKLQSALMNEDTERIKENCADIANLALMTLDVKIDLLAEELTIK
;
A
#
# COMPACT_ATOMS: atom_id res chain seq x y z
N MET A 1 1.66 31.59 9.27
CA MET A 1 0.37 30.88 9.40
C MET A 1 0.45 29.55 8.67
N LYS A 2 0.07 28.47 9.35
CA LYS A 2 0.00 27.16 8.69
C LYS A 2 -1.33 27.01 7.95
N ILE A 3 -1.24 26.62 6.67
CA ILE A 3 -2.44 26.29 5.91
C ILE A 3 -2.70 24.79 6.12
N LYS A 4 -3.87 24.47 6.62
CA LYS A 4 -4.26 23.07 6.81
C LYS A 4 -4.91 22.52 5.56
N PRO A 5 -4.66 21.24 5.24
CA PRO A 5 -5.38 20.62 4.14
C PRO A 5 -6.88 20.56 4.41
N ASP A 6 -7.65 20.42 3.34
CA ASP A 6 -9.07 20.13 3.46
C ASP A 6 -9.21 18.63 3.77
N TYR A 7 -9.30 18.31 5.07
CA TYR A 7 -9.35 16.92 5.51
C TYR A 7 -10.61 16.18 5.05
N GLU A 8 -11.72 16.90 4.94
CA GLU A 8 -12.95 16.29 4.45
C GLU A 8 -12.78 15.83 3.01
N MET A 9 -12.24 16.69 2.15
CA MET A 9 -11.96 16.32 0.76
C MET A 9 -10.91 15.21 0.68
N TYR A 10 -9.86 15.31 1.51
CA TYR A 10 -8.81 14.30 1.56
C TYR A 10 -9.38 12.93 1.93
N ASP A 11 -10.29 12.89 2.89
CA ASP A 11 -10.91 11.63 3.32
C ASP A 11 -11.75 11.01 2.20
N HIS A 12 -12.44 11.82 1.41
CA HIS A 12 -13.17 11.31 0.24
C HIS A 12 -12.24 10.69 -0.80
N VAL A 13 -11.12 11.36 -1.07
CA VAL A 13 -10.14 10.85 -2.03
C VAL A 13 -9.51 9.56 -1.54
N THR A 14 -9.11 9.52 -0.25
CA THR A 14 -8.50 8.33 0.33
C THR A 14 -9.46 7.16 0.39
N GLU A 15 -10.73 7.40 0.67
CA GLU A 15 -11.72 6.35 0.69
C GLU A 15 -11.79 5.63 -0.67
N LYS A 16 -11.80 6.40 -1.75
CA LYS A 16 -11.80 5.84 -3.11
C LYS A 16 -10.52 5.07 -3.38
N PHE A 17 -9.39 5.63 -2.96
CA PHE A 17 -8.10 4.98 -3.16
C PHE A 17 -8.00 3.67 -2.38
N VAL A 18 -8.48 3.66 -1.14
CA VAL A 18 -8.49 2.44 -0.32
C VAL A 18 -9.29 1.32 -0.98
N ASN A 19 -10.36 1.67 -1.68
CA ASN A 19 -11.11 0.66 -2.43
C ASN A 19 -10.27 -0.01 -3.51
N TYR A 20 -9.44 0.76 -4.22
CA TYR A 20 -8.49 0.17 -5.18
C TYR A 20 -7.45 -0.70 -4.49
N MET A 21 -6.95 -0.26 -3.32
CA MET A 21 -6.00 -1.05 -2.54
C MET A 21 -6.60 -2.40 -2.14
N LYS A 22 -7.84 -2.39 -1.66
CA LYS A 22 -8.53 -3.62 -1.25
C LYS A 22 -8.75 -4.55 -2.44
N LYS A 23 -9.10 -3.99 -3.60
CA LYS A 23 -9.28 -4.77 -4.81
C LYS A 23 -8.01 -5.51 -5.21
N GLU A 24 -6.86 -4.83 -5.12
CA GLU A 24 -5.57 -5.45 -5.43
C GLU A 24 -5.18 -6.51 -4.41
N LEU A 25 -5.45 -6.28 -3.13
CA LEU A 25 -5.23 -7.29 -2.10
C LEU A 25 -6.06 -8.53 -2.38
N GLU A 26 -7.31 -8.35 -2.75
CA GLU A 26 -8.21 -9.46 -3.06
C GLU A 26 -7.72 -10.25 -4.28
N ALA A 27 -7.26 -9.56 -5.32
CA ALA A 27 -6.73 -10.19 -6.53
C ALA A 27 -5.46 -11.00 -6.23
N ASN A 28 -4.71 -10.61 -5.20
CA ASN A 28 -3.47 -11.27 -4.80
C ASN A 28 -3.61 -11.93 -3.43
N TYR A 29 -4.76 -12.55 -3.19
CA TYR A 29 -5.15 -13.06 -1.88
C TYR A 29 -4.08 -13.83 -1.14
N GLN A 30 -3.39 -14.75 -1.82
CA GLN A 30 -2.36 -15.56 -1.19
C GLN A 30 -1.16 -14.76 -0.70
N LYS A 31 -0.98 -13.54 -1.21
CA LYS A 31 0.10 -12.64 -0.84
C LYS A 31 -0.40 -11.49 0.03
N GLY A 32 -1.71 -11.39 0.19
CA GLY A 32 -2.34 -10.25 0.85
C GLY A 32 -2.71 -10.46 2.31
N ASP A 33 -2.51 -11.66 2.85
CA ASP A 33 -2.83 -11.92 4.26
C ASP A 33 -1.86 -11.21 5.18
N ARG A 34 -2.38 -10.60 6.23
CA ARG A 34 -1.56 -9.94 7.23
C ARG A 34 -0.87 -10.94 8.15
N THR A 35 -1.61 -11.93 8.61
CA THR A 35 -1.12 -12.92 9.58
C THR A 35 -1.22 -14.32 9.01
N GLY A 36 -0.58 -15.27 9.72
CA GLY A 36 -0.59 -16.67 9.34
C GLY A 36 0.52 -17.02 8.35
N PRO A 37 0.55 -18.27 7.90
CA PRO A 37 1.59 -18.72 6.97
C PRO A 37 1.55 -17.92 5.68
N GLY A 38 2.67 -17.27 5.33
CA GLY A 38 2.76 -16.45 4.15
C GLY A 38 2.23 -15.03 4.29
N GLY A 39 1.76 -14.64 5.49
CA GLY A 39 1.31 -13.28 5.74
C GLY A 39 2.46 -12.28 5.74
N TRP A 40 2.16 -11.01 5.45
CA TRP A 40 3.24 -10.03 5.31
C TRP A 40 3.99 -9.76 6.61
N LEU A 41 3.37 -9.99 7.78
CA LEU A 41 4.07 -9.80 9.04
C LEU A 41 5.22 -10.78 9.24
N GLU A 42 5.23 -11.89 8.50
CA GLU A 42 6.31 -12.87 8.56
C GLU A 42 7.50 -12.49 7.68
N VAL A 43 7.33 -11.54 6.77
CA VAL A 43 8.38 -11.16 5.82
C VAL A 43 9.24 -10.05 6.45
N LYS A 44 10.31 -10.46 7.11
CA LYS A 44 11.18 -9.54 7.86
C LYS A 44 12.36 -8.99 7.03
N ASP A 45 12.63 -9.56 5.88
CA ASP A 45 13.77 -9.18 5.06
C ASP A 45 13.52 -7.87 4.31
N ASN A 46 14.29 -6.85 4.64
CA ASN A 46 14.19 -5.54 3.98
C ASN A 46 14.39 -5.63 2.48
N LYS A 47 15.25 -6.54 2.02
CA LYS A 47 15.54 -6.68 0.60
C LYS A 47 14.30 -7.07 -0.21
N PHE A 48 13.44 -7.89 0.37
CA PHE A 48 12.17 -8.26 -0.27
C PHE A 48 11.34 -7.01 -0.54
N TRP A 49 11.12 -6.19 0.49
CA TRP A 49 10.28 -5.00 0.38
C TRP A 49 10.86 -3.97 -0.59
N ILE A 50 12.19 -3.78 -0.53
CA ILE A 50 12.88 -2.85 -1.43
C ILE A 50 12.72 -3.32 -2.88
N SER A 51 12.93 -4.59 -3.15
CA SER A 51 12.83 -5.15 -4.50
C SER A 51 11.41 -5.02 -5.06
N GLU A 52 10.41 -5.32 -4.23
CA GLU A 52 9.01 -5.22 -4.66
C GLU A 52 8.61 -3.78 -4.95
N LEU A 53 9.07 -2.83 -4.12
CA LEU A 53 8.78 -1.42 -4.35
C LEU A 53 9.38 -0.95 -5.67
N TYR A 54 10.65 -1.27 -5.93
CA TYR A 54 11.29 -0.91 -7.19
C TYR A 54 10.58 -1.52 -8.40
N TYR A 55 10.18 -2.76 -8.27
CA TYR A 55 9.48 -3.46 -9.35
C TYR A 55 8.17 -2.73 -9.70
N HIS A 56 7.35 -2.42 -8.71
CA HIS A 56 6.07 -1.76 -8.95
C HIS A 56 6.23 -0.30 -9.36
N VAL A 57 7.25 0.40 -8.85
CA VAL A 57 7.56 1.76 -9.30
C VAL A 57 7.92 1.76 -10.78
N GLY A 58 8.72 0.79 -11.22
CA GLY A 58 9.05 0.65 -12.64
C GLY A 58 7.82 0.39 -13.50
N LYS A 59 6.91 -0.45 -13.03
CA LYS A 59 5.66 -0.72 -13.74
C LYS A 59 4.77 0.52 -13.80
N LEU A 60 4.72 1.29 -12.72
CA LEU A 60 3.97 2.55 -12.70
C LEU A 60 4.56 3.54 -13.70
N GLN A 61 5.89 3.65 -13.73
CA GLN A 61 6.56 4.54 -14.67
C GLN A 61 6.19 4.20 -16.11
N SER A 62 6.22 2.91 -16.45
CA SER A 62 5.84 2.45 -17.79
C SER A 62 4.36 2.76 -18.10
N ALA A 63 3.49 2.52 -17.13
CA ALA A 63 2.06 2.80 -17.28
C ALA A 63 1.80 4.29 -17.53
N LEU A 64 2.51 5.16 -16.80
CA LEU A 64 2.38 6.61 -16.97
C LEU A 64 2.88 7.06 -18.35
N MET A 65 4.00 6.50 -18.80
CA MET A 65 4.54 6.84 -20.13
C MET A 65 3.60 6.42 -21.26
N ASN A 66 2.87 5.34 -21.05
CA ASN A 66 1.93 4.82 -22.04
C ASN A 66 0.49 5.31 -21.82
N GLU A 67 0.28 6.14 -20.81
CA GLU A 67 -1.04 6.65 -20.43
C GLU A 67 -2.08 5.54 -20.28
N ASP A 68 -1.66 4.39 -19.72
CA ASP A 68 -2.50 3.23 -19.49
C ASP A 68 -3.19 3.39 -18.14
N THR A 69 -4.40 3.95 -18.16
CA THR A 69 -5.13 4.30 -16.94
C THR A 69 -5.35 3.09 -16.01
N GLU A 70 -5.69 1.95 -16.57
CA GLU A 70 -5.96 0.77 -15.76
C GLU A 70 -4.69 0.28 -15.05
N ARG A 71 -3.56 0.30 -15.74
CA ARG A 71 -2.27 -0.06 -15.14
C ARG A 71 -1.79 0.97 -14.13
N ILE A 72 -2.10 2.24 -14.36
CA ILE A 72 -1.79 3.30 -13.39
C ILE A 72 -2.53 3.03 -12.08
N LYS A 73 -3.83 2.75 -12.14
CA LYS A 73 -4.63 2.43 -10.95
C LYS A 73 -4.07 1.23 -10.21
N GLU A 74 -3.80 0.14 -10.94
CA GLU A 74 -3.29 -1.10 -10.39
C GLU A 74 -1.96 -0.90 -9.69
N ASN A 75 -1.01 -0.24 -10.35
CA ASN A 75 0.32 -0.06 -9.79
C ASN A 75 0.36 0.95 -8.65
N CYS A 76 -0.47 1.98 -8.69
CA CYS A 76 -0.59 2.91 -7.57
C CYS A 76 -1.12 2.18 -6.32
N ALA A 77 -2.13 1.33 -6.50
CA ALA A 77 -2.68 0.54 -5.40
C ALA A 77 -1.66 -0.45 -4.86
N ASP A 78 -0.90 -1.11 -5.75
CA ASP A 78 0.13 -2.06 -5.35
C ASP A 78 1.23 -1.37 -4.53
N ILE A 79 1.68 -0.19 -4.97
CA ILE A 79 2.71 0.57 -4.26
C ILE A 79 2.19 1.00 -2.87
N ALA A 80 0.95 1.45 -2.81
CA ALA A 80 0.34 1.87 -1.54
C ALA A 80 0.24 0.69 -0.58
N ASN A 81 -0.20 -0.47 -1.06
CA ASN A 81 -0.26 -1.68 -0.24
C ASN A 81 1.13 -2.09 0.24
N LEU A 82 2.15 -2.03 -0.62
CA LEU A 82 3.51 -2.33 -0.24
C LEU A 82 4.04 -1.37 0.82
N ALA A 83 3.73 -0.08 0.69
CA ALA A 83 4.12 0.90 1.69
C ALA A 83 3.46 0.62 3.04
N LEU A 84 2.18 0.30 3.03
CA LEU A 84 1.43 -0.06 4.24
C LEU A 84 2.02 -1.30 4.90
N MET A 85 2.24 -2.35 4.12
CA MET A 85 2.79 -3.61 4.61
C MET A 85 4.20 -3.42 5.18
N THR A 86 5.03 -2.67 4.48
CA THR A 86 6.39 -2.39 4.92
C THR A 86 6.39 -1.70 6.28
N LEU A 87 5.56 -0.70 6.46
CA LEU A 87 5.43 -0.01 7.73
C LEU A 87 4.89 -0.95 8.81
N ASP A 88 3.86 -1.71 8.49
CA ASP A 88 3.21 -2.62 9.44
C ASP A 88 4.20 -3.69 9.95
N VAL A 89 5.06 -4.21 9.07
CA VAL A 89 6.10 -5.17 9.47
C VAL A 89 7.07 -4.55 10.48
N LYS A 90 7.36 -3.26 10.33
CA LYS A 90 8.35 -2.58 11.18
C LYS A 90 7.80 -2.17 12.55
N ILE A 91 6.56 -1.71 12.62
CA ILE A 91 6.02 -1.14 13.85
C ILE A 91 4.76 -1.83 14.38
N ASP A 92 4.18 -2.75 13.62
CA ASP A 92 2.90 -3.38 13.94
C ASP A 92 1.82 -2.32 14.23
N LEU A 93 1.14 -1.90 13.18
CA LEU A 93 0.18 -0.79 13.26
C LEU A 93 -0.92 -1.01 14.30
N LEU A 94 -1.37 -2.25 14.47
CA LEU A 94 -2.40 -2.52 15.48
C LEU A 94 -1.85 -2.43 16.90
N ALA A 95 -0.60 -2.89 17.11
CA ALA A 95 0.04 -2.78 18.42
C ALA A 95 0.30 -1.31 18.76
N GLU A 96 0.71 -0.50 17.80
CA GLU A 96 0.89 0.94 18.00
C GLU A 96 -0.41 1.61 18.44
N GLU A 97 -1.52 1.26 17.80
CA GLU A 97 -2.83 1.78 18.15
C GLU A 97 -3.18 1.45 19.61
N LEU A 98 -2.91 0.21 20.04
CA LEU A 98 -3.15 -0.21 21.41
C LEU A 98 -2.25 0.53 22.40
N THR A 99 -1.04 0.86 22.00
CA THR A 99 -0.06 1.54 22.86
C THR A 99 -0.43 2.99 23.11
N ILE A 100 -1.07 3.64 22.15
CA ILE A 100 -1.47 5.06 22.25
C ILE A 100 -2.58 5.27 23.31
N LYS A 101 -3.34 4.23 23.58
CA LYS A 101 -4.37 4.31 24.60
C LYS A 101 -3.75 4.19 26.00
#